data_b3ffe40bffcdb292fb7babdfc66e3e33
#
_entry.id   b3ffe40bffcdb292fb7babdfc66e3e33
#
_cell.length_a   1.000
_cell.length_b   1.000
_cell.length_c   1.000
_cell.angle_alpha   90.00
_cell.angle_beta   90.00
_cell.angle_gamma   90.00
#
_symmetry.space_group_name_H-M   'P 1'
#
loop_
_entity.id
_entity.type
_entity.pdbx_description
1 polymer ?
#
loop_
_entity_poly.entity_id
_entity_poly.type
_entity_poly.pdbx_seq_one_letter_code
_entity_poly.pdbx_strand_id
1 'polypeptide(L)'
;MSHAKSYPGHVTVDAPARSAAGEGLPITELVAVIRRRRGAIIMTALVLTMLATLVGLQRTPYYTARALVMIDPRESRVVDVEAVMQGLGADAASVETQIKVLASRSHMEAVMDDLGLFRDPEFNPAAARRQRTVEIADGGPLTPVLRALPDTLLLVLGLAREPLAGEDEAGWVAMRETSIDTFGEHLAVRQDGRSHVIAIEFTSINATKAAKIANRVADLYAAGQLDAKLAATSQATGWLGERLQTLREELESAEAAVEVFRSGSGLVDTASGRLREQELTDLSRTLMNARAELSEKRARLELIRELRLRGESLETVAEVLQSGVIVNLRQQESDILREEAELRTYFGEKHPRIQNLIAEKANLQAKIATEVERIIKNLGNEVSIIASRVADTERQLTDLSAVNDDERATQVELRELERQADSSRELYESFLQRYKETREQQGIVQNDVRVISRAAAPEQPSSAGAGIFAATGFGSSL
;
A
#
# COMPACT_ATOMS: atom_id res chain seq x y z
N MET A 1 -25.24 11.10 78.55
CA MET A 1 -25.81 12.36 79.03
C MET A 1 -27.00 12.62 78.13
N SER A 2 -28.24 12.15 78.55
CA SER A 2 -29.21 12.87 79.37
C SER A 2 -29.82 14.01 78.56
N HIS A 3 -31.07 14.11 78.29
CA HIS A 3 -32.38 13.91 78.93
C HIS A 3 -33.46 13.93 77.82
N ALA A 4 -34.45 13.08 77.66
CA ALA A 4 -35.64 12.80 78.44
C ALA A 4 -36.50 14.02 78.78
N LYS A 5 -37.76 14.05 78.21
CA LYS A 5 -39.02 14.41 78.81
C LYS A 5 -40.11 14.21 77.72
N SER A 6 -41.02 13.25 77.68
CA SER A 6 -42.09 12.87 78.60
C SER A 6 -43.29 13.86 78.63
N TYR A 7 -44.35 13.46 77.90
CA TYR A 7 -45.82 13.23 78.18
C TYR A 7 -46.75 14.42 78.49
N PRO A 8 -48.05 14.30 78.36
CA PRO A 8 -49.00 13.36 77.79
C PRO A 8 -50.23 14.03 77.10
N GLY A 9 -51.15 13.21 76.53
CA GLY A 9 -52.48 13.68 76.18
C GLY A 9 -53.29 12.65 75.32
N HIS A 10 -53.92 11.67 75.99
CA HIS A 10 -54.92 10.81 75.40
C HIS A 10 -56.20 11.61 75.05
N VAL A 11 -56.62 11.50 73.77
CA VAL A 11 -58.02 11.65 73.39
C VAL A 11 -58.35 10.49 72.45
N THR A 12 -59.11 9.49 72.97
CA THR A 12 -59.71 8.46 72.20
C THR A 12 -60.98 9.05 71.50
N VAL A 13 -60.98 8.98 70.17
CA VAL A 13 -62.18 9.19 69.35
C VAL A 13 -62.37 7.90 68.54
N ASP A 14 -63.40 7.13 68.91
CA ASP A 14 -63.94 5.99 68.19
C ASP A 14 -64.26 6.42 66.73
N ALA A 15 -63.59 5.82 65.74
CA ALA A 15 -63.93 5.89 64.33
C ALA A 15 -64.55 4.50 63.96
N PRO A 16 -65.73 4.47 63.37
CA PRO A 16 -66.37 3.22 62.97
C PRO A 16 -65.58 2.65 61.77
N ALA A 17 -65.25 1.37 61.88
CA ALA A 17 -64.66 0.54 60.81
C ALA A 17 -65.58 0.58 59.58
N ARG A 18 -65.16 1.31 58.54
CA ARG A 18 -65.70 1.07 57.19
C ARG A 18 -64.86 0.00 56.53
N SER A 19 -65.48 -1.20 56.50
CA SER A 19 -65.10 -2.31 55.65
C SER A 19 -65.13 -1.81 54.20
N ALA A 20 -63.94 -1.59 53.58
CA ALA A 20 -63.80 -1.45 52.14
C ALA A 20 -63.93 -2.85 51.50
N ALA A 21 -65.19 -3.31 51.41
CA ALA A 21 -65.54 -4.39 50.49
C ALA A 21 -65.37 -3.83 49.08
N GLY A 22 -64.47 -4.42 48.26
CA GLY A 22 -64.31 -4.12 46.86
C GLY A 22 -65.64 -4.18 46.11
N GLU A 23 -66.13 -3.02 45.73
CA GLU A 23 -67.21 -2.91 44.74
C GLU A 23 -66.58 -3.20 43.36
N GLY A 24 -66.46 -4.51 43.03
CA GLY A 24 -66.46 -4.92 41.64
C GLY A 24 -67.76 -4.42 41.06
N LEU A 25 -67.71 -3.53 40.09
CA LEU A 25 -68.85 -3.07 39.34
C LEU A 25 -69.71 -4.29 38.96
N PRO A 26 -70.96 -4.40 39.42
CA PRO A 26 -71.74 -5.55 39.11
C PRO A 26 -71.99 -5.62 37.61
N ILE A 27 -71.46 -6.65 36.96
CA ILE A 27 -71.58 -6.89 35.51
C ILE A 27 -73.07 -6.79 35.09
N THR A 28 -74.01 -7.10 35.99
CA THR A 28 -75.48 -6.97 35.81
C THR A 28 -75.92 -5.50 35.65
N GLU A 29 -75.32 -4.54 36.35
CA GLU A 29 -75.66 -3.13 36.19
C GLU A 29 -75.05 -2.57 34.88
N LEU A 30 -73.88 -2.98 34.52
CA LEU A 30 -73.23 -2.61 33.25
C LEU A 30 -74.09 -3.11 32.05
N VAL A 31 -74.58 -4.34 32.10
CA VAL A 31 -75.47 -4.91 31.08
C VAL A 31 -76.80 -4.17 31.05
N ALA A 32 -77.34 -3.79 32.21
CA ALA A 32 -78.63 -3.02 32.29
C ALA A 32 -78.49 -1.62 31.70
N VAL A 33 -77.36 -0.92 31.92
CA VAL A 33 -77.05 0.42 31.32
C VAL A 33 -76.82 0.33 29.80
N ILE A 34 -76.07 -0.66 29.33
CA ILE A 34 -75.86 -0.95 27.90
C ILE A 34 -77.21 -1.23 27.21
N ARG A 35 -78.09 -2.05 27.84
CA ARG A 35 -79.40 -2.40 27.30
C ARG A 35 -80.38 -1.24 27.30
N ARG A 36 -80.30 -0.33 28.27
CA ARG A 36 -81.13 0.90 28.36
C ARG A 36 -80.76 1.98 27.43
N ARG A 37 -79.44 2.08 27.10
CA ARG A 37 -78.87 3.08 26.17
C ARG A 37 -78.42 2.53 24.82
N ARG A 38 -78.83 1.27 24.49
CA ARG A 38 -78.40 0.57 23.23
C ARG A 38 -78.67 1.40 21.99
N GLY A 39 -79.73 2.18 21.90
CA GLY A 39 -79.98 3.05 20.75
C GLY A 39 -78.96 4.21 20.61
N ALA A 40 -78.57 4.81 21.73
CA ALA A 40 -77.55 5.82 21.74
C ALA A 40 -76.15 5.30 21.39
N ILE A 41 -75.80 4.10 21.94
CA ILE A 41 -74.51 3.43 21.66
C ILE A 41 -74.42 3.03 20.16
N ILE A 42 -75.52 2.43 19.64
CA ILE A 42 -75.55 2.04 18.21
C ILE A 42 -75.49 3.28 17.31
N MET A 43 -76.12 4.37 17.67
CA MET A 43 -76.06 5.60 16.87
C MET A 43 -74.71 6.29 16.90
N THR A 44 -74.03 6.35 18.05
CA THR A 44 -72.65 6.88 18.15
C THR A 44 -71.69 5.97 17.42
N ALA A 45 -71.80 4.65 17.51
CA ALA A 45 -70.99 3.71 16.76
C ALA A 45 -71.16 3.92 15.23
N LEU A 46 -72.46 4.09 14.80
CA LEU A 46 -72.78 4.28 13.39
C LEU A 46 -72.22 5.63 12.85
N VAL A 47 -72.30 6.68 13.64
CA VAL A 47 -71.72 7.99 13.29
C VAL A 47 -70.18 7.94 13.25
N LEU A 48 -69.53 7.31 14.24
CA LEU A 48 -68.07 7.11 14.25
C LEU A 48 -67.60 6.28 13.08
N THR A 49 -68.31 5.19 12.77
CA THR A 49 -67.96 4.33 11.61
C THR A 49 -68.15 5.07 10.30
N MET A 50 -69.23 5.84 10.17
CA MET A 50 -69.49 6.67 9.01
C MET A 50 -68.41 7.76 8.85
N LEU A 51 -67.98 8.41 9.94
CA LEU A 51 -66.91 9.38 9.94
C LEU A 51 -65.56 8.76 9.61
N ALA A 52 -65.25 7.59 10.19
CA ALA A 52 -64.01 6.85 9.91
C ALA A 52 -63.93 6.36 8.44
N THR A 53 -65.05 5.86 7.89
CA THR A 53 -65.14 5.51 6.48
C THR A 53 -65.04 6.74 5.55
N LEU A 54 -65.64 7.85 5.91
CA LEU A 54 -65.52 9.11 5.12
C LEU A 54 -64.06 9.60 5.10
N VAL A 55 -63.37 9.58 6.25
CA VAL A 55 -61.94 9.94 6.34
C VAL A 55 -61.08 8.89 5.58
N GLY A 56 -61.42 7.61 5.64
CA GLY A 56 -60.69 6.55 4.90
C GLY A 56 -60.86 6.69 3.38
N LEU A 57 -62.06 7.12 2.89
CA LEU A 57 -62.33 7.33 1.47
C LEU A 57 -61.64 8.61 0.90
N GLN A 58 -61.29 9.56 1.77
CA GLN A 58 -60.56 10.77 1.34
C GLN A 58 -59.06 10.59 1.22
N ARG A 59 -58.50 9.44 1.70
CA ARG A 59 -57.07 9.17 1.61
C ARG A 59 -56.73 8.67 0.20
N THR A 60 -55.77 9.31 -0.44
CA THR A 60 -55.22 8.84 -1.71
C THR A 60 -54.52 7.50 -1.55
N PRO A 61 -54.88 6.46 -2.35
CA PRO A 61 -54.19 5.17 -2.30
C PRO A 61 -52.76 5.30 -2.79
N TYR A 62 -51.81 4.74 -2.06
CA TYR A 62 -50.41 4.64 -2.46
C TYR A 62 -50.08 3.22 -2.87
N TYR A 63 -49.29 3.08 -3.93
CA TYR A 63 -48.84 1.81 -4.50
C TYR A 63 -47.33 1.72 -4.41
N THR A 64 -46.80 0.67 -3.80
CA THR A 64 -45.38 0.43 -3.67
C THR A 64 -44.95 -0.66 -4.64
N ALA A 65 -44.08 -0.33 -5.58
CA ALA A 65 -43.48 -1.26 -6.52
C ALA A 65 -42.04 -1.57 -6.09
N ARG A 66 -41.58 -2.82 -6.25
CA ARG A 66 -40.27 -3.30 -5.81
C ARG A 66 -39.49 -3.90 -6.96
N ALA A 67 -38.28 -3.40 -7.22
CA ALA A 67 -37.28 -3.98 -8.09
C ALA A 67 -36.13 -4.57 -7.28
N LEU A 68 -35.50 -5.64 -7.77
CA LEU A 68 -34.36 -6.28 -7.13
C LEU A 68 -33.13 -6.20 -8.02
N VAL A 69 -32.04 -5.72 -7.43
CA VAL A 69 -30.74 -5.59 -8.09
C VAL A 69 -29.71 -6.40 -7.30
N MET A 70 -28.98 -7.26 -7.98
CA MET A 70 -27.86 -8.01 -7.39
C MET A 70 -26.55 -7.33 -7.75
N ILE A 71 -25.68 -7.21 -6.78
CA ILE A 71 -24.29 -6.78 -6.96
C ILE A 71 -23.43 -8.03 -6.88
N ASP A 72 -22.63 -8.31 -7.91
CA ASP A 72 -21.67 -9.42 -7.88
C ASP A 72 -20.30 -8.91 -7.36
N PRO A 73 -19.91 -9.25 -6.14
CA PRO A 73 -18.65 -8.77 -5.56
C PRO A 73 -17.42 -9.45 -6.15
N ARG A 74 -17.58 -10.46 -7.04
CA ARG A 74 -16.47 -11.34 -7.44
C ARG A 74 -15.54 -10.75 -8.49
N GLU A 75 -15.97 -9.74 -9.24
CA GLU A 75 -15.18 -9.18 -10.34
C GLU A 75 -14.41 -7.90 -10.01
N SER A 76 -14.63 -7.27 -8.86
CA SER A 76 -13.93 -6.02 -8.51
C SER A 76 -12.49 -6.22 -7.98
N ARG A 77 -11.97 -7.46 -7.98
CA ARG A 77 -10.60 -7.77 -7.57
C ARG A 77 -9.59 -7.55 -8.70
N VAL A 78 -9.49 -6.35 -9.20
CA VAL A 78 -8.30 -5.92 -9.92
C VAL A 78 -7.28 -5.44 -8.88
N VAL A 79 -6.56 -6.43 -8.32
CA VAL A 79 -5.32 -6.26 -7.52
C VAL A 79 -5.41 -5.28 -6.34
N ASP A 80 -5.85 -5.81 -5.20
CA ASP A 80 -5.45 -5.22 -3.93
C ASP A 80 -4.70 -6.29 -3.12
N VAL A 81 -3.38 -6.21 -3.12
CA VAL A 81 -2.50 -7.10 -2.34
C VAL A 81 -2.72 -6.89 -0.83
N GLU A 82 -3.32 -5.76 -0.46
CA GLU A 82 -3.65 -5.36 0.91
C GLU A 82 -4.96 -5.99 1.43
N ALA A 83 -5.88 -6.36 0.53
CA ALA A 83 -7.20 -6.93 0.89
C ALA A 83 -7.16 -8.37 1.42
N VAL A 84 -6.05 -9.08 1.28
CA VAL A 84 -5.90 -10.47 1.78
C VAL A 84 -5.75 -10.51 3.31
N MET A 85 -5.41 -9.38 3.96
CA MET A 85 -5.20 -9.33 5.42
C MET A 85 -6.40 -8.81 6.23
N GLN A 86 -7.47 -8.30 5.58
CA GLN A 86 -8.67 -7.80 6.28
C GLN A 86 -9.90 -8.66 5.93
N GLY A 87 -9.93 -9.88 6.44
CA GLY A 87 -11.05 -10.78 6.28
C GLY A 87 -12.34 -10.29 6.96
N LEU A 88 -13.48 -10.54 6.32
CA LEU A 88 -14.86 -10.65 6.88
C LEU A 88 -15.69 -9.38 7.14
N GLY A 89 -15.19 -8.16 7.01
CA GLY A 89 -15.99 -6.94 7.21
C GLY A 89 -16.27 -6.12 5.93
N ALA A 90 -15.54 -6.37 4.87
CA ALA A 90 -15.59 -5.54 3.66
C ALA A 90 -16.88 -5.68 2.83
N ASP A 91 -17.51 -6.86 2.82
CA ASP A 91 -18.67 -7.14 1.97
C ASP A 91 -19.94 -6.38 2.41
N ALA A 92 -20.22 -6.31 3.71
CA ALA A 92 -21.39 -5.60 4.21
C ALA A 92 -21.26 -4.06 4.06
N ALA A 93 -20.05 -3.52 4.28
CA ALA A 93 -19.75 -2.11 4.09
C ALA A 93 -19.85 -1.68 2.61
N SER A 94 -19.52 -2.59 1.70
CA SER A 94 -19.62 -2.35 0.26
C SER A 94 -21.08 -2.21 -0.18
N VAL A 95 -21.97 -3.11 0.26
CA VAL A 95 -23.41 -3.05 -0.07
C VAL A 95 -24.06 -1.79 0.53
N GLU A 96 -23.71 -1.41 1.76
CA GLU A 96 -24.22 -0.18 2.37
C GLU A 96 -23.81 1.07 1.61
N THR A 97 -22.57 1.09 1.10
CA THR A 97 -22.08 2.18 0.25
C THR A 97 -22.88 2.27 -1.04
N GLN A 98 -23.18 1.15 -1.67
CA GLN A 98 -23.99 1.11 -2.89
C GLN A 98 -25.44 1.54 -2.65
N ILE A 99 -26.02 1.21 -1.50
CA ILE A 99 -27.33 1.74 -1.08
C ILE A 99 -27.30 3.26 -0.99
N LYS A 100 -26.25 3.85 -0.41
CA LYS A 100 -26.08 5.30 -0.34
C LYS A 100 -25.91 5.95 -1.73
N VAL A 101 -25.24 5.26 -2.65
CA VAL A 101 -25.11 5.74 -4.05
C VAL A 101 -26.47 5.73 -4.74
N LEU A 102 -27.26 4.66 -4.61
CA LEU A 102 -28.62 4.55 -5.14
C LEU A 102 -29.56 5.60 -4.57
N ALA A 103 -29.41 5.92 -3.28
CA ALA A 103 -30.19 6.96 -2.60
C ALA A 103 -29.56 8.35 -2.70
N SER A 104 -28.51 8.51 -3.52
CA SER A 104 -27.84 9.80 -3.67
C SER A 104 -28.69 10.81 -4.44
N ARG A 105 -28.52 12.07 -4.11
CA ARG A 105 -29.25 13.19 -4.74
C ARG A 105 -29.03 13.25 -6.25
N SER A 106 -27.76 13.02 -6.69
CA SER A 106 -27.40 13.00 -8.10
C SER A 106 -28.07 11.87 -8.89
N HIS A 107 -28.21 10.69 -8.27
CA HIS A 107 -28.90 9.57 -8.91
C HIS A 107 -30.40 9.82 -9.00
N MET A 108 -31.03 10.32 -7.95
CA MET A 108 -32.44 10.71 -7.95
C MET A 108 -32.72 11.79 -9.02
N GLU A 109 -31.86 12.80 -9.11
CA GLU A 109 -31.95 13.86 -10.11
C GLU A 109 -31.88 13.31 -11.54
N ALA A 110 -30.93 12.40 -11.81
CA ALA A 110 -30.80 11.76 -13.12
C ALA A 110 -32.07 10.96 -13.51
N VAL A 111 -32.67 10.25 -12.55
CA VAL A 111 -33.94 9.51 -12.78
C VAL A 111 -35.08 10.48 -13.04
N MET A 112 -35.17 11.57 -12.29
CA MET A 112 -36.23 12.58 -12.46
C MET A 112 -36.11 13.33 -13.79
N ASP A 113 -34.88 13.65 -14.23
CA ASP A 113 -34.66 14.28 -15.53
C ASP A 113 -35.04 13.34 -16.67
N ASP A 114 -34.61 12.08 -16.61
CA ASP A 114 -34.88 11.08 -17.65
C ASP A 114 -36.38 10.77 -17.83
N LEU A 115 -37.10 10.71 -16.71
CA LEU A 115 -38.54 10.48 -16.74
C LEU A 115 -39.40 11.75 -16.84
N GLY A 116 -38.78 12.94 -16.81
CA GLY A 116 -39.44 14.23 -16.85
C GLY A 116 -40.29 14.54 -15.61
N LEU A 117 -39.94 14.00 -14.44
CA LEU A 117 -40.73 14.06 -13.21
C LEU A 117 -40.73 15.43 -12.56
N PHE A 118 -39.84 16.35 -12.91
CA PHE A 118 -39.83 17.74 -12.41
C PHE A 118 -41.11 18.51 -12.81
N ARG A 119 -41.84 18.02 -13.80
CA ARG A 119 -43.13 18.60 -14.22
C ARG A 119 -44.32 17.85 -13.65
N ASP A 120 -44.11 16.73 -12.98
CA ASP A 120 -45.16 15.86 -12.45
C ASP A 120 -45.74 16.50 -11.16
N PRO A 121 -47.07 16.68 -11.05
CA PRO A 121 -47.70 17.27 -9.89
C PRO A 121 -47.53 16.46 -8.58
N GLU A 122 -47.15 15.18 -8.67
CA GLU A 122 -46.92 14.34 -7.50
C GLU A 122 -45.61 14.75 -6.76
N PHE A 123 -44.58 15.15 -7.51
CA PHE A 123 -43.26 15.50 -6.96
C PHE A 123 -43.02 17.01 -6.95
N ASN A 124 -43.71 17.75 -7.81
CA ASN A 124 -43.56 19.19 -7.90
C ASN A 124 -44.77 19.92 -7.25
N PRO A 125 -44.59 20.50 -6.04
CA PRO A 125 -45.68 21.17 -5.33
C PRO A 125 -46.25 22.39 -6.09
N ALA A 126 -45.45 23.04 -6.94
CA ALA A 126 -45.92 24.13 -7.78
C ALA A 126 -46.83 23.63 -8.93
N ALA A 127 -46.48 22.49 -9.54
CA ALA A 127 -47.32 21.84 -10.53
C ALA A 127 -48.62 21.32 -9.92
N ALA A 128 -48.54 20.74 -8.71
CA ALA A 128 -49.71 20.26 -7.97
C ALA A 128 -50.71 21.42 -7.67
N ARG A 129 -50.21 22.58 -7.27
CA ARG A 129 -51.04 23.80 -7.05
C ARG A 129 -51.69 24.24 -8.35
N ARG A 130 -50.97 24.25 -9.46
CA ARG A 130 -51.54 24.63 -10.77
C ARG A 130 -52.71 23.71 -11.17
N GLN A 131 -52.52 22.40 -11.02
CA GLN A 131 -53.54 21.41 -11.39
C GLN A 131 -54.79 21.58 -10.54
N ARG A 132 -54.68 21.81 -9.23
CA ARG A 132 -55.83 22.14 -8.33
C ARG A 132 -56.54 23.42 -8.71
N THR A 133 -55.80 24.47 -9.09
CA THR A 133 -56.36 25.75 -9.49
C THR A 133 -57.14 25.65 -10.82
N VAL A 134 -56.64 24.88 -11.78
CA VAL A 134 -57.32 24.62 -13.06
C VAL A 134 -58.58 23.78 -12.83
N GLU A 135 -58.49 22.75 -12.00
CA GLU A 135 -59.64 21.83 -11.70
C GLU A 135 -60.76 22.56 -10.96
N ILE A 136 -60.44 23.52 -10.08
CA ILE A 136 -61.42 24.42 -9.41
C ILE A 136 -62.01 25.43 -10.41
N ALA A 137 -61.19 25.90 -11.37
CA ALA A 137 -61.58 26.96 -12.31
C ALA A 137 -62.51 26.41 -13.46
N ASP A 138 -62.35 25.17 -13.88
CA ASP A 138 -63.00 24.67 -15.11
C ASP A 138 -64.19 23.70 -14.89
N GLY A 139 -64.48 23.23 -13.69
CA GLY A 139 -65.44 22.13 -13.54
C GLY A 139 -66.39 22.11 -12.35
N GLY A 140 -66.35 23.06 -11.43
CA GLY A 140 -67.14 23.01 -10.21
C GLY A 140 -68.40 23.86 -10.23
N PRO A 141 -69.43 23.49 -9.44
CA PRO A 141 -70.67 24.27 -9.33
C PRO A 141 -70.43 25.66 -8.71
N LEU A 142 -69.23 25.96 -8.21
CA LEU A 142 -68.83 27.23 -7.62
C LEU A 142 -68.05 28.15 -8.58
N THR A 143 -67.77 27.72 -9.80
CA THR A 143 -67.02 28.47 -10.84
C THR A 143 -67.59 29.85 -11.08
N PRO A 144 -68.93 30.04 -11.19
CA PRO A 144 -69.47 31.40 -11.41
C PRO A 144 -69.32 32.32 -10.20
N VAL A 145 -69.30 31.75 -8.97
CA VAL A 145 -69.12 32.51 -7.72
C VAL A 145 -67.66 32.92 -7.52
N LEU A 146 -66.73 32.03 -7.80
CA LEU A 146 -65.29 32.28 -7.73
C LEU A 146 -64.85 33.36 -8.75
N ARG A 147 -65.44 33.37 -9.96
CA ARG A 147 -65.13 34.40 -10.99
C ARG A 147 -65.65 35.79 -10.65
N ALA A 148 -66.59 35.89 -9.71
CA ALA A 148 -67.14 37.16 -9.25
C ALA A 148 -66.46 37.74 -8.03
N LEU A 149 -65.48 37.03 -7.42
CA LEU A 149 -64.72 37.48 -6.27
C LEU A 149 -63.55 38.39 -6.68
N PRO A 150 -63.26 39.48 -5.95
CA PRO A 150 -62.09 40.31 -6.21
C PRO A 150 -60.82 39.54 -5.89
N ASP A 151 -59.72 39.81 -6.66
CA ASP A 151 -58.41 39.13 -6.61
C ASP A 151 -57.83 39.12 -5.18
N THR A 152 -58.10 40.12 -4.37
CA THR A 152 -57.69 40.18 -2.96
C THR A 152 -58.34 39.11 -2.08
N LEU A 153 -59.53 38.69 -2.38
CA LEU A 153 -60.25 37.64 -1.66
C LEU A 153 -59.79 36.25 -2.11
N LEU A 154 -59.46 36.12 -3.39
CA LEU A 154 -58.83 34.90 -3.94
C LEU A 154 -57.44 34.67 -3.37
N LEU A 155 -56.68 35.77 -3.10
CA LEU A 155 -55.38 35.72 -2.45
C LEU A 155 -55.48 35.22 -0.99
N VAL A 156 -56.44 35.75 -0.20
CA VAL A 156 -56.67 35.36 1.19
C VAL A 156 -57.17 33.93 1.31
N LEU A 157 -57.95 33.45 0.34
CA LEU A 157 -58.42 32.08 0.25
C LEU A 157 -57.36 31.11 -0.31
N GLY A 158 -56.16 31.57 -0.68
CA GLY A 158 -55.08 30.77 -1.28
C GLY A 158 -55.41 30.27 -2.70
N LEU A 159 -56.38 30.92 -3.36
CA LEU A 159 -56.87 30.62 -4.70
C LEU A 159 -56.38 31.62 -5.76
N ALA A 160 -55.68 32.70 -5.32
CA ALA A 160 -55.10 33.66 -6.23
C ALA A 160 -53.88 33.06 -6.97
N ARG A 161 -53.73 33.47 -8.21
CA ARG A 161 -52.59 33.17 -9.05
C ARG A 161 -51.37 33.90 -8.52
N GLU A 162 -50.62 33.29 -7.56
CA GLU A 162 -49.30 33.83 -7.23
C GLU A 162 -48.43 33.82 -8.50
N PRO A 163 -47.71 34.91 -8.80
CA PRO A 163 -46.69 34.89 -9.82
C PRO A 163 -45.71 33.78 -9.48
N LEU A 164 -45.45 32.90 -10.43
CA LEU A 164 -44.64 31.70 -10.27
C LEU A 164 -43.25 32.06 -9.76
N ALA A 165 -42.94 31.67 -8.56
CA ALA A 165 -41.55 31.44 -8.14
C ALA A 165 -40.96 30.37 -9.07
N GLY A 166 -40.40 30.75 -10.21
CA GLY A 166 -39.89 29.79 -11.21
C GLY A 166 -39.57 30.42 -12.55
N GLU A 167 -39.82 31.70 -12.74
CA GLU A 167 -39.35 32.44 -13.91
C GLU A 167 -37.92 32.94 -13.73
N ASP A 168 -37.41 33.02 -12.49
CA ASP A 168 -36.04 33.35 -12.18
C ASP A 168 -35.23 32.05 -11.92
N GLU A 169 -33.96 32.03 -12.30
CA GLU A 169 -33.03 30.91 -12.15
C GLU A 169 -32.99 30.37 -10.71
N ALA A 170 -33.05 31.24 -9.71
CA ALA A 170 -33.13 30.89 -8.29
C ALA A 170 -34.43 30.12 -7.94
N GLY A 171 -35.54 30.47 -8.52
CA GLY A 171 -36.81 29.77 -8.32
C GLY A 171 -36.81 28.36 -8.96
N TRP A 172 -36.17 28.20 -10.08
CA TRP A 172 -35.94 26.90 -10.72
C TRP A 172 -35.12 25.97 -9.84
N VAL A 173 -33.98 26.44 -9.29
CA VAL A 173 -33.10 25.69 -8.41
C VAL A 173 -33.86 25.24 -7.15
N ALA A 174 -34.54 26.15 -6.47
CA ALA A 174 -35.30 25.83 -5.27
C ALA A 174 -36.43 24.81 -5.53
N MET A 175 -37.09 24.89 -6.69
CA MET A 175 -38.13 23.94 -7.11
C MET A 175 -37.53 22.55 -7.38
N ARG A 176 -36.37 22.46 -8.07
CA ARG A 176 -35.66 21.18 -8.29
C ARG A 176 -35.29 20.57 -6.96
N GLU A 177 -34.74 21.32 -6.05
CA GLU A 177 -34.36 20.82 -4.71
C GLU A 177 -35.55 20.23 -3.97
N THR A 178 -36.66 20.96 -3.88
CA THR A 178 -37.88 20.51 -3.22
C THR A 178 -38.45 19.24 -3.89
N SER A 179 -38.40 19.19 -5.23
CA SER A 179 -38.89 18.03 -6.00
C SER A 179 -38.04 16.79 -5.75
N ILE A 180 -36.69 16.93 -5.66
CA ILE A 180 -35.77 15.82 -5.33
C ILE A 180 -36.01 15.31 -3.91
N ASP A 181 -36.21 16.22 -2.95
CA ASP A 181 -36.47 15.84 -1.55
C ASP A 181 -37.78 15.05 -1.45
N THR A 182 -38.86 15.54 -2.11
CA THR A 182 -40.14 14.84 -2.20
C THR A 182 -39.99 13.44 -2.87
N PHE A 183 -39.22 13.36 -3.95
CA PHE A 183 -38.94 12.09 -4.60
C PHE A 183 -38.21 11.11 -3.66
N GLY A 184 -37.22 11.62 -2.89
CA GLY A 184 -36.46 10.84 -1.91
C GLY A 184 -37.32 10.25 -0.79
N GLU A 185 -38.39 10.97 -0.35
CA GLU A 185 -39.35 10.46 0.63
C GLU A 185 -40.15 9.26 0.11
N HIS A 186 -40.32 9.15 -1.21
CA HIS A 186 -41.02 8.08 -1.89
C HIS A 186 -40.13 6.90 -2.28
N LEU A 187 -38.78 7.06 -2.21
CA LEU A 187 -37.79 6.06 -2.56
C LEU A 187 -37.23 5.36 -1.31
N ALA A 188 -37.39 4.06 -1.19
CA ALA A 188 -36.74 3.28 -0.16
C ALA A 188 -35.79 2.24 -0.79
N VAL A 189 -34.49 2.32 -0.42
CA VAL A 189 -33.46 1.42 -0.87
C VAL A 189 -32.97 0.62 0.32
N ARG A 190 -33.06 -0.71 0.27
CA ARG A 190 -32.70 -1.59 1.39
C ARG A 190 -31.99 -2.84 0.89
N GLN A 191 -31.10 -3.39 1.73
CA GLN A 191 -30.55 -4.72 1.49
C GLN A 191 -31.63 -5.79 1.74
N ASP A 192 -31.74 -6.76 0.84
CA ASP A 192 -32.69 -7.87 0.98
C ASP A 192 -32.05 -9.00 1.80
N GLY A 193 -32.31 -8.98 3.10
CA GLY A 193 -31.73 -9.93 4.06
C GLY A 193 -30.20 -9.74 4.24
N ARG A 194 -29.45 -10.84 4.23
CA ARG A 194 -27.99 -10.89 4.30
C ARG A 194 -27.34 -11.17 2.94
N SER A 195 -28.06 -10.90 1.87
CA SER A 195 -27.62 -11.16 0.49
C SER A 195 -27.00 -9.91 -0.14
N HIS A 196 -26.30 -10.07 -1.25
CA HIS A 196 -25.82 -8.96 -2.10
C HIS A 196 -26.93 -8.40 -3.00
N VAL A 197 -28.19 -8.59 -2.61
CA VAL A 197 -29.37 -8.09 -3.31
C VAL A 197 -29.87 -6.82 -2.64
N ILE A 198 -30.07 -5.79 -3.44
CA ILE A 198 -30.68 -4.53 -3.03
C ILE A 198 -32.11 -4.48 -3.55
N ALA A 199 -33.03 -4.22 -2.65
CA ALA A 199 -34.42 -3.94 -2.97
C ALA A 199 -34.62 -2.44 -3.13
N ILE A 200 -35.12 -2.04 -4.29
CA ILE A 200 -35.49 -0.67 -4.63
C ILE A 200 -37.01 -0.61 -4.61
N GLU A 201 -37.56 0.08 -3.62
CA GLU A 201 -38.99 0.24 -3.43
C GLU A 201 -39.37 1.69 -3.72
N PHE A 202 -40.33 1.88 -4.59
CA PHE A 202 -40.86 3.21 -4.90
C PHE A 202 -42.36 3.26 -4.69
N THR A 203 -42.78 4.31 -4.00
CA THR A 203 -44.21 4.51 -3.63
C THR A 203 -44.78 5.69 -4.41
N SER A 204 -45.91 5.50 -5.11
CA SER A 204 -46.59 6.52 -5.89
C SER A 204 -48.12 6.36 -5.80
N ILE A 205 -48.82 7.43 -6.11
CA ILE A 205 -50.29 7.39 -6.26
C ILE A 205 -50.75 6.57 -7.45
N ASN A 206 -49.86 6.25 -8.39
CA ASN A 206 -50.14 5.45 -9.56
C ASN A 206 -49.24 4.19 -9.61
N ALA A 207 -49.87 3.01 -9.63
CA ALA A 207 -49.16 1.73 -9.62
C ALA A 207 -48.18 1.53 -10.80
N THR A 208 -48.59 1.93 -12.00
CA THR A 208 -47.71 1.85 -13.19
C THR A 208 -46.54 2.82 -13.15
N LYS A 209 -46.74 4.03 -12.59
CA LYS A 209 -45.69 5.02 -12.38
C LYS A 209 -44.68 4.50 -11.33
N ALA A 210 -45.17 3.94 -10.20
CA ALA A 210 -44.30 3.36 -9.18
C ALA A 210 -43.38 2.27 -9.77
N ALA A 211 -43.94 1.35 -10.56
CA ALA A 211 -43.14 0.30 -11.21
C ALA A 211 -42.16 0.85 -12.24
N LYS A 212 -42.57 1.86 -13.03
CA LYS A 212 -41.70 2.49 -14.03
C LYS A 212 -40.53 3.22 -13.39
N ILE A 213 -40.76 3.95 -12.30
CA ILE A 213 -39.71 4.66 -11.56
C ILE A 213 -38.73 3.67 -10.88
N ALA A 214 -39.24 2.66 -10.14
CA ALA A 214 -38.40 1.66 -9.50
C ALA A 214 -37.50 0.94 -10.50
N ASN A 215 -38.04 0.57 -11.68
CA ASN A 215 -37.26 -0.03 -12.77
C ASN A 215 -36.23 0.94 -13.33
N ARG A 216 -36.58 2.21 -13.51
CA ARG A 216 -35.65 3.18 -14.06
C ARG A 216 -34.49 3.52 -13.13
N VAL A 217 -34.75 3.59 -11.81
CA VAL A 217 -33.72 3.69 -10.77
C VAL A 217 -32.72 2.54 -10.89
N ALA A 218 -33.23 1.30 -11.03
CA ALA A 218 -32.38 0.12 -11.19
C ALA A 218 -31.58 0.15 -12.50
N ASP A 219 -32.21 0.49 -13.62
CA ASP A 219 -31.58 0.51 -14.95
C ASP A 219 -30.52 1.60 -15.07
N LEU A 220 -30.78 2.82 -14.58
CA LEU A 220 -29.81 3.93 -14.58
C LEU A 220 -28.63 3.65 -13.63
N TYR A 221 -28.88 3.02 -12.50
CA TYR A 221 -27.82 2.59 -11.61
C TYR A 221 -26.89 1.56 -12.29
N ALA A 222 -27.47 0.53 -12.91
CA ALA A 222 -26.70 -0.48 -13.62
C ALA A 222 -25.90 0.12 -14.80
N ALA A 223 -26.49 1.04 -15.55
CA ALA A 223 -25.79 1.76 -16.61
C ALA A 223 -24.66 2.64 -16.07
N GLY A 224 -24.92 3.42 -15.01
CA GLY A 224 -23.93 4.29 -14.41
C GLY A 224 -22.73 3.53 -13.80
N GLN A 225 -22.96 2.34 -13.23
CA GLN A 225 -21.87 1.48 -12.76
C GLN A 225 -21.00 0.96 -13.91
N LEU A 226 -21.62 0.58 -15.02
CA LEU A 226 -20.90 0.16 -16.22
C LEU A 226 -20.06 1.32 -16.79
N ASP A 227 -20.67 2.49 -16.93
CA ASP A 227 -19.99 3.68 -17.46
C ASP A 227 -18.81 4.11 -16.56
N ALA A 228 -18.99 4.08 -15.23
CA ALA A 228 -17.93 4.37 -14.29
C ALA A 228 -16.75 3.36 -14.39
N LYS A 229 -17.06 2.07 -14.56
CA LYS A 229 -16.06 1.02 -14.76
C LYS A 229 -15.29 1.19 -16.06
N LEU A 230 -16.01 1.50 -17.15
CA LEU A 230 -15.39 1.78 -18.45
C LEU A 230 -14.48 3.01 -18.40
N ALA A 231 -14.95 4.09 -17.76
CA ALA A 231 -14.17 5.32 -17.58
C ALA A 231 -12.92 5.06 -16.77
N ALA A 232 -13.02 4.34 -15.62
CA ALA A 232 -11.88 3.99 -14.77
C ALA A 232 -10.86 3.11 -15.52
N THR A 233 -11.31 2.10 -16.27
CA THR A 233 -10.43 1.23 -17.05
C THR A 233 -9.76 2.00 -18.19
N SER A 234 -10.47 2.89 -18.86
CA SER A 234 -9.92 3.75 -19.91
C SER A 234 -8.85 4.71 -19.35
N GLN A 235 -9.12 5.32 -18.22
CA GLN A 235 -8.16 6.18 -17.53
C GLN A 235 -6.91 5.42 -17.11
N ALA A 236 -7.09 4.22 -16.54
CA ALA A 236 -5.97 3.35 -16.15
C ALA A 236 -5.12 2.95 -17.38
N THR A 237 -5.77 2.57 -18.47
CA THR A 237 -5.07 2.22 -19.72
C THR A 237 -4.31 3.40 -20.31
N GLY A 238 -4.90 4.60 -20.28
CA GLY A 238 -4.24 5.84 -20.71
C GLY A 238 -2.99 6.13 -19.89
N TRP A 239 -3.12 6.11 -18.56
CA TRP A 239 -1.99 6.32 -17.63
C TRP A 239 -0.88 5.28 -17.81
N LEU A 240 -1.26 3.98 -17.94
CA LEU A 240 -0.29 2.91 -18.20
C LEU A 240 0.44 3.12 -19.52
N GLY A 241 -0.26 3.59 -20.57
CA GLY A 241 0.33 3.90 -21.87
C GLY A 241 1.37 5.02 -21.80
N GLU A 242 1.05 6.11 -21.11
CA GLU A 242 2.00 7.22 -20.87
C GLU A 242 3.21 6.77 -20.04
N ARG A 243 2.98 5.98 -19.01
CA ARG A 243 4.06 5.46 -18.16
C ARG A 243 4.98 4.50 -18.92
N LEU A 244 4.41 3.66 -19.80
CA LEU A 244 5.18 2.78 -20.68
C LEU A 244 6.10 3.54 -21.63
N GLN A 245 5.62 4.67 -22.18
CA GLN A 245 6.46 5.51 -23.01
C GLN A 245 7.67 6.06 -22.23
N THR A 246 7.43 6.55 -21.01
CA THR A 246 8.51 7.03 -20.13
C THR A 246 9.50 5.91 -19.79
N LEU A 247 8.99 4.72 -19.39
CA LEU A 247 9.84 3.57 -19.05
C LEU A 247 10.65 3.06 -20.24
N ARG A 248 10.09 3.16 -21.45
CA ARG A 248 10.81 2.82 -22.67
C ARG A 248 12.00 3.77 -22.90
N GLU A 249 11.79 5.08 -22.72
CA GLU A 249 12.84 6.08 -22.86
C GLU A 249 13.91 5.90 -21.78
N GLU A 250 13.51 5.59 -20.54
CA GLU A 250 14.42 5.26 -19.45
C GLU A 250 15.26 4.01 -19.77
N LEU A 251 14.65 2.95 -20.31
CA LEU A 251 15.33 1.72 -20.73
C LEU A 251 16.32 1.99 -21.87
N GLU A 252 15.87 2.66 -22.95
CA GLU A 252 16.70 3.00 -24.10
C GLU A 252 17.92 3.84 -23.65
N SER A 253 17.72 4.78 -22.72
CA SER A 253 18.80 5.59 -22.13
C SER A 253 19.78 4.76 -21.31
N ALA A 254 19.27 3.83 -20.47
CA ALA A 254 20.11 2.96 -19.65
C ALA A 254 20.91 1.96 -20.51
N GLU A 255 20.29 1.36 -21.52
CA GLU A 255 20.98 0.47 -22.47
C GLU A 255 22.05 1.21 -23.29
N ALA A 256 21.75 2.45 -23.74
CA ALA A 256 22.71 3.28 -24.41
C ALA A 256 23.91 3.65 -23.50
N ALA A 257 23.67 3.92 -22.21
CA ALA A 257 24.74 4.18 -21.25
C ALA A 257 25.67 2.96 -21.08
N VAL A 258 25.13 1.76 -20.99
CA VAL A 258 25.89 0.50 -20.94
C VAL A 258 26.77 0.37 -22.19
N GLU A 259 26.18 0.58 -23.39
CA GLU A 259 26.90 0.42 -24.64
C GLU A 259 28.02 1.47 -24.82
N VAL A 260 27.73 2.73 -24.50
CA VAL A 260 28.73 3.82 -24.52
C VAL A 260 29.86 3.53 -23.55
N PHE A 261 29.54 3.08 -22.33
CA PHE A 261 30.54 2.74 -21.34
C PHE A 261 31.39 1.53 -21.77
N ARG A 262 30.75 0.47 -22.30
CA ARG A 262 31.42 -0.74 -22.78
C ARG A 262 32.37 -0.44 -23.94
N SER A 263 31.94 0.39 -24.90
CA SER A 263 32.78 0.80 -26.04
C SER A 263 33.90 1.76 -25.65
N GLY A 264 33.66 2.64 -24.66
CA GLY A 264 34.63 3.64 -24.19
C GLY A 264 35.69 3.08 -23.26
N SER A 265 35.34 2.09 -22.43
CA SER A 265 36.24 1.55 -21.41
C SER A 265 37.26 0.55 -21.92
N GLY A 266 37.23 0.15 -23.21
CA GLY A 266 38.19 -0.78 -23.79
C GLY A 266 38.28 -2.14 -23.08
N LEU A 267 37.25 -2.49 -22.34
CA LEU A 267 37.12 -3.77 -21.62
C LEU A 267 37.07 -4.93 -22.63
N VAL A 268 38.27 -5.34 -23.06
CA VAL A 268 38.41 -6.55 -23.86
C VAL A 268 38.49 -7.73 -22.93
N ASP A 269 37.41 -8.48 -22.93
CA ASP A 269 37.27 -9.85 -22.50
C ASP A 269 37.68 -10.24 -21.05
N THR A 270 36.78 -10.85 -20.32
CA THR A 270 36.96 -11.45 -18.99
C THR A 270 38.09 -12.47 -18.88
N ALA A 271 38.62 -12.96 -20.02
CA ALA A 271 39.80 -13.81 -20.10
C ALA A 271 41.08 -13.08 -19.68
N SER A 272 41.24 -11.81 -20.08
CA SER A 272 42.41 -10.97 -19.77
C SER A 272 42.51 -10.65 -18.28
N GLY A 273 41.38 -10.43 -17.60
CA GLY A 273 41.37 -10.15 -16.17
C GLY A 273 41.83 -11.35 -15.32
N ARG A 274 41.44 -12.56 -15.67
CA ARG A 274 41.87 -13.80 -14.99
C ARG A 274 43.34 -14.07 -15.19
N LEU A 275 43.85 -13.82 -16.39
CA LEU A 275 45.30 -14.00 -16.69
C LEU A 275 46.13 -13.03 -15.83
N ARG A 276 45.72 -11.76 -15.72
CA ARG A 276 46.42 -10.76 -14.88
C ARG A 276 46.36 -11.08 -13.39
N GLU A 277 45.26 -11.60 -12.90
CA GLU A 277 45.16 -12.03 -11.50
C GLU A 277 46.08 -13.20 -11.19
N GLN A 278 46.27 -14.11 -12.15
CA GLN A 278 47.24 -15.21 -12.05
C GLN A 278 48.66 -14.66 -12.08
N GLU A 279 48.99 -13.70 -12.97
CA GLU A 279 50.27 -13.05 -13.04
C GLU A 279 50.61 -12.28 -11.76
N LEU A 280 49.64 -11.54 -11.16
CA LEU A 280 49.81 -10.90 -9.85
C LEU A 280 50.14 -11.93 -8.75
N THR A 281 49.49 -13.08 -8.78
CA THR A 281 49.73 -14.15 -7.80
C THR A 281 51.15 -14.73 -7.96
N ASP A 282 51.60 -14.95 -9.20
CA ASP A 282 52.94 -15.50 -9.50
C ASP A 282 54.01 -14.49 -9.19
N LEU A 283 53.81 -13.20 -9.51
CA LEU A 283 54.74 -12.11 -9.14
C LEU A 283 54.84 -11.98 -7.61
N SER A 284 53.70 -12.06 -6.89
CA SER A 284 53.67 -11.97 -5.43
C SER A 284 54.43 -13.14 -4.80
N ARG A 285 54.30 -14.35 -5.33
CA ARG A 285 55.06 -15.54 -4.89
C ARG A 285 56.56 -15.35 -5.15
N THR A 286 56.91 -14.86 -6.35
CA THR A 286 58.29 -14.55 -6.71
C THR A 286 58.93 -13.51 -5.81
N LEU A 287 58.18 -12.43 -5.49
CA LEU A 287 58.60 -11.39 -4.55
C LEU A 287 58.82 -11.94 -3.13
N MET A 288 57.88 -12.78 -2.63
CA MET A 288 58.05 -13.42 -1.32
C MET A 288 59.33 -14.27 -1.25
N ASN A 289 59.60 -15.08 -2.28
CA ASN A 289 60.78 -15.89 -2.35
C ASN A 289 62.05 -15.07 -2.42
N ALA A 290 62.08 -14.01 -3.27
CA ALA A 290 63.21 -13.11 -3.38
C ALA A 290 63.47 -12.32 -2.07
N ARG A 291 62.43 -11.90 -1.37
CA ARG A 291 62.56 -11.23 -0.06
C ARG A 291 63.12 -12.19 1.01
N ALA A 292 62.67 -13.45 1.03
CA ALA A 292 63.22 -14.48 1.91
C ALA A 292 64.70 -14.71 1.67
N GLU A 293 65.10 -14.88 0.38
CA GLU A 293 66.50 -15.04 -0.03
C GLU A 293 67.33 -13.84 0.33
N LEU A 294 66.80 -12.62 0.09
CA LEU A 294 67.49 -11.37 0.46
C LEU A 294 67.70 -11.28 1.98
N SER A 295 66.68 -11.61 2.78
CA SER A 295 66.78 -11.61 4.24
C SER A 295 67.84 -12.59 4.74
N GLU A 296 67.85 -13.80 4.18
CA GLU A 296 68.85 -14.83 4.50
C GLU A 296 70.27 -14.33 4.18
N LYS A 297 70.48 -13.87 2.97
CA LYS A 297 71.79 -13.42 2.53
C LYS A 297 72.26 -12.17 3.31
N ARG A 298 71.35 -11.24 3.61
CA ARG A 298 71.66 -10.07 4.48
C ARG A 298 72.05 -10.51 5.89
N ALA A 299 71.30 -11.39 6.48
CA ALA A 299 71.61 -11.90 7.83
C ALA A 299 73.00 -12.55 7.87
N ARG A 300 73.34 -13.36 6.84
CA ARG A 300 74.66 -13.96 6.70
C ARG A 300 75.79 -12.93 6.57
N LEU A 301 75.57 -11.96 5.68
CA LEU A 301 76.52 -10.86 5.48
C LEU A 301 76.78 -10.06 6.77
N GLU A 302 75.72 -9.76 7.52
CA GLU A 302 75.82 -9.00 8.74
C GLU A 302 76.50 -9.80 9.86
N LEU A 303 76.19 -11.10 9.95
CA LEU A 303 76.88 -11.99 10.90
C LEU A 303 78.41 -12.03 10.60
N ILE A 304 78.87 -12.17 9.34
CA ILE A 304 80.26 -12.16 8.99
C ILE A 304 80.91 -10.83 9.36
N ARG A 305 80.26 -9.70 9.08
CA ARG A 305 80.75 -8.38 9.44
C ARG A 305 80.85 -8.16 10.91
N GLU A 306 79.85 -8.60 11.70
CA GLU A 306 79.86 -8.49 13.16
C GLU A 306 80.99 -9.32 13.81
N LEU A 307 81.13 -10.58 13.40
CA LEU A 307 82.22 -11.44 13.90
C LEU A 307 83.60 -10.86 13.56
N ARG A 308 83.74 -10.28 12.36
CA ARG A 308 84.96 -9.60 11.96
C ARG A 308 85.29 -8.39 12.83
N LEU A 309 84.27 -7.54 13.12
CA LEU A 309 84.43 -6.35 13.94
C LEU A 309 84.84 -6.71 15.39
N ARG A 310 84.32 -7.83 15.90
CA ARG A 310 84.63 -8.34 17.27
C ARG A 310 86.01 -9.02 17.32
N GLY A 311 86.65 -9.26 16.16
CA GLY A 311 87.89 -9.99 16.14
C GLY A 311 87.73 -11.51 16.47
N GLU A 312 86.48 -12.00 16.39
CA GLU A 312 86.19 -13.38 16.66
C GLU A 312 86.53 -14.28 15.47
N SER A 313 86.72 -15.57 15.76
CA SER A 313 87.05 -16.54 14.71
C SER A 313 85.84 -16.71 13.75
N LEU A 314 86.09 -16.56 12.47
CA LEU A 314 85.11 -16.74 11.39
C LEU A 314 84.95 -18.26 11.01
N GLU A 315 85.50 -19.17 11.82
CA GLU A 315 85.48 -20.62 11.58
C GLU A 315 84.11 -21.25 11.62
N THR A 316 83.13 -20.57 12.22
CA THR A 316 81.75 -21.08 12.32
C THR A 316 80.84 -20.63 11.18
N VAL A 317 81.34 -19.81 10.32
CA VAL A 317 80.51 -19.26 9.22
C VAL A 317 80.58 -20.18 7.98
N ALA A 318 79.40 -20.64 7.51
CA ALA A 318 79.31 -21.62 6.45
C ALA A 318 80.01 -21.18 5.14
N GLU A 319 79.88 -19.89 4.75
CA GLU A 319 80.51 -19.34 3.56
C GLU A 319 82.03 -19.33 3.61
N VAL A 320 82.58 -19.12 4.81
CA VAL A 320 84.03 -19.20 5.03
C VAL A 320 84.51 -20.64 5.02
N LEU A 321 83.77 -21.53 5.62
CA LEU A 321 84.04 -22.96 5.62
C LEU A 321 83.93 -23.65 4.26
N GLN A 322 83.05 -23.10 3.37
CA GLN A 322 82.87 -23.65 2.02
C GLN A 322 83.93 -23.13 1.04
N SER A 323 84.73 -22.11 1.41
CA SER A 323 85.81 -21.67 0.57
C SER A 323 86.98 -22.67 0.56
N GLY A 324 87.19 -23.36 -0.54
CA GLY A 324 88.30 -24.27 -0.71
C GLY A 324 89.65 -23.60 -0.53
N VAL A 325 89.76 -22.31 -0.81
CA VAL A 325 90.96 -21.50 -0.58
C VAL A 325 91.26 -21.32 0.92
N ILE A 326 90.20 -20.99 1.70
CA ILE A 326 90.37 -20.84 3.15
C ILE A 326 90.69 -22.16 3.81
N VAL A 327 90.00 -23.23 3.37
CA VAL A 327 90.28 -24.59 3.91
C VAL A 327 91.75 -24.94 3.68
N ASN A 328 92.32 -24.72 2.49
CA ASN A 328 93.70 -24.97 2.21
C ASN A 328 94.66 -24.08 2.99
N LEU A 329 94.38 -22.76 3.10
CA LEU A 329 95.21 -21.83 3.90
C LEU A 329 95.20 -22.19 5.38
N ARG A 330 94.05 -22.64 5.93
CA ARG A 330 93.93 -23.12 7.31
C ARG A 330 94.70 -24.44 7.56
N GLN A 331 94.69 -25.30 6.55
CA GLN A 331 95.52 -26.51 6.63
C GLN A 331 97.01 -26.14 6.71
N GLN A 332 97.47 -25.23 5.85
CA GLN A 332 98.84 -24.74 5.88
C GLN A 332 99.14 -24.04 7.24
N GLU A 333 98.20 -23.21 7.77
CA GLU A 333 98.41 -22.55 9.06
C GLU A 333 98.53 -23.61 10.21
N SER A 334 97.71 -24.67 10.15
CA SER A 334 97.76 -25.79 11.13
C SER A 334 99.14 -26.51 11.05
N ASP A 335 99.67 -26.73 9.86
CA ASP A 335 100.90 -27.37 9.66
C ASP A 335 102.08 -26.49 10.18
N ILE A 336 102.05 -25.16 9.95
CA ILE A 336 102.98 -24.20 10.52
C ILE A 336 102.92 -24.14 12.05
N LEU A 337 101.68 -24.14 12.61
CA LEU A 337 101.46 -24.15 14.07
C LEU A 337 102.06 -25.44 14.70
N ARG A 338 101.94 -26.56 14.04
CA ARG A 338 102.52 -27.85 14.51
C ARG A 338 104.00 -27.76 14.48
N GLU A 339 104.67 -27.29 13.36
CA GLU A 339 106.13 -27.13 13.24
C GLU A 339 106.60 -26.06 14.22
N GLU A 340 105.89 -24.96 14.41
CA GLU A 340 106.24 -23.96 15.40
C GLU A 340 106.28 -24.46 16.82
N ALA A 341 105.21 -25.28 17.21
CA ALA A 341 105.15 -25.89 18.51
C ALA A 341 106.29 -26.96 18.75
N GLU A 342 106.63 -27.69 17.71
CA GLU A 342 107.70 -28.72 17.74
C GLU A 342 109.04 -28.01 17.93
N LEU A 343 109.34 -26.98 17.12
CA LEU A 343 110.62 -26.29 17.17
C LEU A 343 110.74 -25.42 18.48
N ARG A 344 109.66 -24.87 19.06
CA ARG A 344 109.65 -24.21 20.38
C ARG A 344 110.08 -25.13 21.52
N THR A 345 109.98 -26.42 21.36
CA THR A 345 110.38 -27.42 22.37
C THR A 345 111.92 -27.50 22.45
N TYR A 346 112.61 -27.23 21.34
CA TYR A 346 114.12 -27.40 21.24
C TYR A 346 114.88 -26.06 21.08
N PHE A 347 114.16 -24.98 20.60
CA PHE A 347 114.83 -23.72 20.32
C PHE A 347 114.02 -22.57 20.99
N GLY A 348 114.77 -21.54 21.43
CA GLY A 348 114.19 -20.34 21.96
C GLY A 348 113.52 -19.46 20.90
N GLU A 349 112.58 -18.56 21.35
CA GLU A 349 111.70 -17.70 20.48
C GLU A 349 112.53 -16.81 19.50
N LYS A 350 113.76 -16.52 19.80
CA LYS A 350 114.68 -15.71 18.93
C LYS A 350 115.40 -16.49 17.84
N HIS A 351 115.11 -17.80 17.75
CA HIS A 351 115.79 -18.62 16.72
C HIS A 351 115.31 -18.26 15.31
N PRO A 352 116.26 -18.08 14.34
CA PRO A 352 115.89 -17.60 12.99
C PRO A 352 114.77 -18.45 12.32
N ARG A 353 114.72 -19.73 12.57
CA ARG A 353 113.75 -20.65 11.97
C ARG A 353 112.31 -20.41 12.58
N ILE A 354 112.23 -20.05 13.87
CA ILE A 354 110.97 -19.70 14.52
C ILE A 354 110.49 -18.33 14.03
N GLN A 355 111.37 -17.37 13.88
CA GLN A 355 111.04 -16.07 13.34
C GLN A 355 110.54 -16.17 11.89
N ASN A 356 111.06 -17.07 11.07
CA ASN A 356 110.60 -17.31 9.69
C ASN A 356 109.18 -17.93 9.75
N LEU A 357 108.89 -18.93 10.62
CA LEU A 357 107.57 -19.47 10.77
C LEU A 357 106.53 -18.48 11.28
N ILE A 358 106.91 -17.60 12.21
CA ILE A 358 106.02 -16.49 12.67
C ILE A 358 105.72 -15.55 11.48
N ALA A 359 106.70 -15.22 10.69
CA ALA A 359 106.52 -14.38 9.48
C ALA A 359 105.66 -15.08 8.41
N GLU A 360 105.79 -16.39 8.22
CA GLU A 360 104.98 -17.19 7.30
C GLU A 360 103.54 -17.33 7.79
N LYS A 361 103.36 -17.55 9.09
CA LYS A 361 102.07 -17.56 9.74
C LYS A 361 101.35 -16.19 9.55
N ALA A 362 102.06 -15.10 9.82
CA ALA A 362 101.50 -13.75 9.62
C ALA A 362 101.13 -13.51 8.17
N ASN A 363 101.86 -14.04 7.21
CA ASN A 363 101.56 -13.93 5.79
C ASN A 363 100.30 -14.79 5.44
N LEU A 364 100.19 -16.00 5.98
CA LEU A 364 98.99 -16.81 5.81
C LEU A 364 97.73 -16.17 6.40
N GLN A 365 97.87 -15.60 7.60
CA GLN A 365 96.72 -14.88 8.22
C GLN A 365 96.32 -13.67 7.43
N ALA A 366 97.32 -12.93 6.80
CA ALA A 366 97.00 -11.83 5.90
C ALA A 366 96.26 -12.35 4.65
N LYS A 367 96.68 -13.53 4.08
CA LYS A 367 95.97 -14.13 2.95
C LYS A 367 94.60 -14.57 3.27
N ILE A 368 94.36 -15.19 4.48
CA ILE A 368 93.03 -15.55 5.00
C ILE A 368 92.15 -14.32 5.13
N ALA A 369 92.71 -13.22 5.71
CA ALA A 369 91.98 -11.98 5.86
C ALA A 369 91.55 -11.40 4.49
N THR A 370 92.48 -11.47 3.49
CA THR A 370 92.18 -10.99 2.12
C THR A 370 91.07 -11.86 1.44
N GLU A 371 91.08 -13.15 1.68
CA GLU A 371 90.07 -14.09 1.13
C GLU A 371 88.75 -13.88 1.80
N VAL A 372 88.72 -13.68 3.12
CA VAL A 372 87.47 -13.32 3.84
C VAL A 372 86.90 -11.99 3.29
N GLU A 373 87.75 -10.97 3.04
CA GLU A 373 87.26 -9.73 2.43
C GLU A 373 86.65 -9.93 1.04
N ARG A 374 87.21 -10.86 0.28
CA ARG A 374 86.69 -11.25 -1.04
C ARG A 374 85.31 -11.89 -0.92
N ILE A 375 85.15 -12.77 0.07
CA ILE A 375 83.86 -13.44 0.35
C ILE A 375 82.82 -12.42 0.77
N ILE A 376 83.16 -11.48 1.69
CA ILE A 376 82.26 -10.39 2.11
C ILE A 376 81.81 -9.54 0.91
N LYS A 377 82.75 -9.20 0.05
CA LYS A 377 82.43 -8.40 -1.15
C LYS A 377 81.55 -9.16 -2.13
N ASN A 378 81.81 -10.46 -2.34
CA ASN A 378 80.96 -11.28 -3.21
C ASN A 378 79.56 -11.44 -2.63
N LEU A 379 79.42 -11.71 -1.32
CA LEU A 379 78.14 -11.79 -0.67
C LEU A 379 77.39 -10.44 -0.69
N GLY A 380 78.13 -9.34 -0.53
CA GLY A 380 77.59 -7.98 -0.67
C GLY A 380 77.01 -7.70 -2.08
N ASN A 381 77.75 -8.17 -3.12
CA ASN A 381 77.27 -8.10 -4.49
C ASN A 381 76.02 -8.96 -4.73
N GLU A 382 75.96 -10.18 -4.19
CA GLU A 382 74.78 -11.06 -4.24
C GLU A 382 73.58 -10.36 -3.58
N VAL A 383 73.75 -9.81 -2.37
CA VAL A 383 72.69 -9.05 -1.67
C VAL A 383 72.22 -7.90 -2.51
N SER A 384 73.12 -7.14 -3.15
CA SER A 384 72.76 -6.03 -4.04
C SER A 384 71.94 -6.47 -5.26
N ILE A 385 72.35 -7.56 -5.90
CA ILE A 385 71.62 -8.14 -7.06
C ILE A 385 70.24 -8.59 -6.66
N ILE A 386 70.09 -9.30 -5.53
CA ILE A 386 68.81 -9.77 -5.04
C ILE A 386 67.93 -8.56 -4.59
N ALA A 387 68.54 -7.55 -3.94
CA ALA A 387 67.82 -6.33 -3.56
C ALA A 387 67.28 -5.55 -4.80
N SER A 388 68.06 -5.49 -5.87
CA SER A 388 67.60 -4.91 -7.13
C SER A 388 66.45 -5.74 -7.71
N ARG A 389 66.56 -7.08 -7.70
CA ARG A 389 65.46 -7.96 -8.16
C ARG A 389 64.21 -7.76 -7.35
N VAL A 390 64.32 -7.66 -6.01
CA VAL A 390 63.17 -7.34 -5.14
C VAL A 390 62.52 -6.02 -5.53
N ALA A 391 63.32 -4.95 -5.67
CA ALA A 391 62.83 -3.64 -6.05
C ALA A 391 62.18 -3.60 -7.43
N ASP A 392 62.74 -4.34 -8.40
CA ASP A 392 62.17 -4.44 -9.75
C ASP A 392 60.81 -5.22 -9.74
N THR A 393 60.75 -6.34 -9.01
CA THR A 393 59.54 -7.13 -8.86
C THR A 393 58.45 -6.35 -8.09
N GLU A 394 58.85 -5.58 -7.06
CA GLU A 394 57.93 -4.68 -6.34
C GLU A 394 57.35 -3.60 -7.26
N ARG A 395 58.14 -3.00 -8.13
CA ARG A 395 57.62 -2.03 -9.10
C ARG A 395 56.66 -2.67 -10.09
N GLN A 396 57.05 -3.81 -10.68
CA GLN A 396 56.16 -4.58 -11.57
C GLN A 396 54.84 -4.95 -10.91
N LEU A 397 54.88 -5.41 -9.65
CA LEU A 397 53.67 -5.74 -8.87
C LEU A 397 52.83 -4.49 -8.67
N THR A 398 53.40 -3.35 -8.32
CA THR A 398 52.69 -2.08 -8.09
C THR A 398 52.01 -1.61 -9.38
N ASP A 399 52.75 -1.63 -10.48
CA ASP A 399 52.25 -1.18 -11.80
C ASP A 399 51.12 -2.09 -12.28
N LEU A 400 51.29 -3.41 -12.15
CA LEU A 400 50.25 -4.37 -12.55
C LEU A 400 49.02 -4.32 -11.62
N SER A 401 49.21 -4.09 -10.30
CA SER A 401 48.12 -3.93 -9.36
C SER A 401 47.30 -2.68 -9.64
N ALA A 402 47.94 -1.55 -9.96
CA ALA A 402 47.24 -0.31 -10.31
C ALA A 402 46.37 -0.47 -11.56
N VAL A 403 46.85 -1.13 -12.60
CA VAL A 403 46.05 -1.46 -13.80
C VAL A 403 44.89 -2.40 -13.47
N ASN A 404 45.14 -3.41 -12.64
CA ASN A 404 44.08 -4.35 -12.25
C ASN A 404 42.99 -3.71 -11.36
N ASP A 405 43.38 -2.75 -10.50
CA ASP A 405 42.42 -2.03 -9.65
C ASP A 405 41.56 -1.06 -10.48
N ASP A 406 42.15 -0.39 -11.47
CA ASP A 406 41.43 0.47 -12.43
C ASP A 406 40.44 -0.35 -13.28
N GLU A 407 40.84 -1.51 -13.77
CA GLU A 407 39.92 -2.42 -14.46
C GLU A 407 38.80 -2.98 -13.58
N ARG A 408 39.13 -3.30 -12.33
CA ARG A 408 38.10 -3.74 -11.37
C ARG A 408 37.09 -2.61 -11.10
N ALA A 409 37.52 -1.39 -10.91
CA ALA A 409 36.67 -0.22 -10.76
C ALA A 409 35.76 -0.07 -11.98
N THR A 410 36.31 -0.14 -13.17
CA THR A 410 35.58 -0.08 -14.44
C THR A 410 34.56 -1.22 -14.58
N GLN A 411 34.92 -2.44 -14.17
CA GLN A 411 33.99 -3.59 -14.17
C GLN A 411 32.87 -3.44 -13.14
N VAL A 412 33.12 -2.79 -12.00
CA VAL A 412 32.08 -2.51 -11.00
C VAL A 412 31.07 -1.51 -11.56
N GLU A 413 31.56 -0.46 -12.19
CA GLU A 413 30.71 0.57 -12.81
C GLU A 413 29.88 -0.01 -13.97
N LEU A 414 30.50 -0.83 -14.83
CA LEU A 414 29.76 -1.54 -15.88
C LEU A 414 28.61 -2.41 -15.32
N ARG A 415 28.90 -3.20 -14.29
CA ARG A 415 27.89 -4.03 -13.63
C ARG A 415 26.79 -3.21 -12.99
N GLU A 416 27.08 -2.03 -12.48
CA GLU A 416 26.07 -1.11 -11.95
C GLU A 416 25.15 -0.61 -13.06
N LEU A 417 25.71 -0.18 -14.20
CA LEU A 417 24.94 0.24 -15.36
C LEU A 417 24.10 -0.91 -15.95
N GLU A 418 24.68 -2.10 -16.07
CA GLU A 418 23.97 -3.30 -16.53
C GLU A 418 22.78 -3.62 -15.59
N ARG A 419 22.97 -3.58 -14.27
CA ARG A 419 21.91 -3.81 -13.29
C ARG A 419 20.82 -2.74 -13.39
N GLN A 420 21.17 -1.50 -13.65
CA GLN A 420 20.21 -0.41 -13.87
C GLN A 420 19.39 -0.65 -15.14
N ALA A 421 20.04 -1.05 -16.24
CA ALA A 421 19.37 -1.38 -17.49
C ALA A 421 18.42 -2.60 -17.32
N ASP A 422 18.87 -3.64 -16.63
CA ASP A 422 18.05 -4.83 -16.34
C ASP A 422 16.85 -4.47 -15.46
N SER A 423 17.03 -3.64 -14.43
CA SER A 423 15.93 -3.16 -13.59
C SER A 423 14.91 -2.35 -14.39
N SER A 424 15.37 -1.46 -15.27
CA SER A 424 14.50 -0.69 -16.17
C SER A 424 13.75 -1.59 -17.14
N ARG A 425 14.39 -2.65 -17.63
CA ARG A 425 13.76 -3.67 -18.51
C ARG A 425 12.68 -4.44 -17.79
N GLU A 426 12.95 -4.93 -16.57
CA GLU A 426 11.95 -5.65 -15.76
C GLU A 426 10.73 -4.77 -15.46
N LEU A 427 10.95 -3.51 -15.12
CA LEU A 427 9.87 -2.55 -14.90
C LEU A 427 9.04 -2.34 -16.19
N TYR A 428 9.70 -2.10 -17.32
CA TYR A 428 9.03 -1.92 -18.61
C TYR A 428 8.20 -3.15 -18.99
N GLU A 429 8.76 -4.36 -18.87
CA GLU A 429 8.08 -5.62 -19.18
C GLU A 429 6.86 -5.86 -18.24
N SER A 430 7.01 -5.59 -16.95
CA SER A 430 5.94 -5.69 -15.96
C SER A 430 4.78 -4.73 -16.29
N PHE A 431 5.10 -3.47 -16.59
CA PHE A 431 4.08 -2.49 -17.00
C PHE A 431 3.46 -2.82 -18.35
N LEU A 432 4.22 -3.33 -19.30
CA LEU A 432 3.72 -3.77 -20.61
C LEU A 432 2.74 -4.93 -20.45
N GLN A 433 3.05 -5.90 -19.60
CA GLN A 433 2.16 -7.00 -19.29
C GLN A 433 0.85 -6.46 -18.67
N ARG A 434 0.95 -5.55 -17.70
CA ARG A 434 -0.20 -4.94 -17.06
C ARG A 434 -1.06 -4.13 -18.02
N TYR A 435 -0.42 -3.38 -18.91
CA TYR A 435 -1.12 -2.64 -19.96
C TYR A 435 -1.92 -3.55 -20.89
N LYS A 436 -1.31 -4.66 -21.32
CA LYS A 436 -1.99 -5.66 -22.17
C LYS A 436 -3.20 -6.26 -21.46
N GLU A 437 -3.03 -6.70 -20.21
CA GLU A 437 -4.13 -7.25 -19.39
C GLU A 437 -5.28 -6.26 -19.22
N THR A 438 -4.96 -5.00 -18.85
CA THR A 438 -5.98 -3.96 -18.67
C THR A 438 -6.69 -3.63 -19.97
N ARG A 439 -5.97 -3.62 -21.09
CA ARG A 439 -6.53 -3.37 -22.41
C ARG A 439 -7.43 -4.52 -22.89
N GLU A 440 -7.07 -5.75 -22.63
CA GLU A 440 -7.91 -6.92 -22.92
C GLU A 440 -9.19 -6.92 -22.06
N GLN A 441 -9.08 -6.58 -20.78
CA GLN A 441 -10.22 -6.41 -19.88
C GLN A 441 -11.17 -5.32 -20.35
N GLN A 442 -10.70 -4.23 -20.95
CA GLN A 442 -11.53 -3.17 -21.51
C GLN A 442 -12.50 -3.68 -22.58
N GLY A 443 -12.10 -4.71 -23.35
CA GLY A 443 -12.96 -5.34 -24.36
C GLY A 443 -14.03 -6.29 -23.81
N ILE A 444 -13.93 -6.72 -22.54
CA ILE A 444 -14.76 -7.75 -21.92
C ILE A 444 -15.46 -7.23 -20.65
N VAL A 445 -15.59 -5.90 -20.50
CA VAL A 445 -16.20 -5.34 -19.28
C VAL A 445 -17.61 -5.86 -19.11
N GLN A 446 -17.83 -6.72 -18.13
CA GLN A 446 -19.14 -7.16 -17.70
C GLN A 446 -19.66 -6.22 -16.60
N ASN A 447 -20.98 -6.05 -16.59
CA ASN A 447 -21.62 -5.24 -15.55
C ASN A 447 -21.70 -6.05 -14.25
N ASP A 448 -21.08 -5.54 -13.18
CA ASP A 448 -21.12 -6.15 -11.84
C ASP A 448 -22.50 -6.03 -11.20
N VAL A 449 -23.38 -5.22 -11.79
CA VAL A 449 -24.74 -4.98 -11.33
C VAL A 449 -25.73 -5.61 -12.28
N ARG A 450 -26.61 -6.48 -11.75
CA ARG A 450 -27.60 -7.18 -12.53
C ARG A 450 -29.01 -7.00 -11.95
N VAL A 451 -29.94 -6.52 -12.77
CA VAL A 451 -31.35 -6.49 -12.37
C VAL A 451 -31.91 -7.92 -12.37
N ILE A 452 -32.22 -8.45 -11.19
CA ILE A 452 -32.73 -9.84 -11.03
C ILE A 452 -34.23 -9.89 -11.25
N SER A 453 -34.94 -8.89 -10.72
CA SER A 453 -36.39 -8.82 -10.81
C SER A 453 -36.82 -7.39 -11.11
N ARG A 454 -37.63 -7.24 -12.13
CA ARG A 454 -38.26 -5.96 -12.46
C ARG A 454 -39.51 -5.76 -11.62
N ALA A 455 -39.74 -4.50 -11.21
CA ALA A 455 -40.95 -4.14 -10.52
C ALA A 455 -42.17 -4.30 -11.44
N ALA A 456 -43.18 -5.00 -10.97
CA ALA A 456 -44.50 -5.06 -11.58
C ALA A 456 -45.43 -4.00 -10.96
N ALA A 457 -46.41 -3.53 -11.70
CA ALA A 457 -47.42 -2.64 -11.15
C ALA A 457 -48.27 -3.40 -10.08
N PRO A 458 -48.27 -2.94 -8.81
CA PRO A 458 -49.02 -3.60 -7.76
C PRO A 458 -50.53 -3.48 -7.99
N GLU A 459 -51.26 -4.58 -7.81
CA GLU A 459 -52.71 -4.62 -7.98
C GLU A 459 -53.46 -4.02 -6.77
N GLN A 460 -52.84 -4.03 -5.60
CA GLN A 460 -53.41 -3.55 -4.36
C GLN A 460 -52.62 -2.38 -3.79
N PRO A 461 -53.29 -1.36 -3.21
CA PRO A 461 -52.60 -0.27 -2.56
C PRO A 461 -51.86 -0.77 -1.31
N SER A 462 -50.66 -0.25 -1.08
CA SER A 462 -49.82 -0.53 0.10
C SER A 462 -50.28 0.26 1.34
N SER A 463 -51.09 1.33 1.15
CA SER A 463 -51.72 2.06 2.26
C SER A 463 -52.88 1.29 2.83
N ALA A 464 -53.09 1.39 4.17
CA ALA A 464 -54.23 0.75 4.84
C ALA A 464 -55.52 1.20 4.16
N GLY A 465 -56.23 0.25 3.53
CA GLY A 465 -57.49 0.53 2.83
C GLY A 465 -58.58 0.96 3.78
N ALA A 466 -59.60 1.65 3.28
CA ALA A 466 -60.78 2.10 4.03
C ALA A 466 -61.44 0.99 4.88
N GLY A 467 -61.31 -0.28 4.50
CA GLY A 467 -61.81 -1.44 5.23
C GLY A 467 -61.17 -1.63 6.63
N ILE A 468 -59.91 -1.30 6.83
CA ILE A 468 -59.22 -1.39 8.13
C ILE A 468 -59.77 -0.27 9.06
N PHE A 469 -60.02 0.91 8.54
CA PHE A 469 -60.59 2.00 9.32
C PHE A 469 -62.03 1.74 9.70
N ALA A 470 -62.81 1.09 8.83
CA ALA A 470 -64.17 0.63 9.16
C ALA A 470 -64.16 -0.45 10.26
N ALA A 471 -63.20 -1.39 10.20
CA ALA A 471 -63.07 -2.46 11.21
C ALA A 471 -62.60 -1.93 12.58
N THR A 472 -61.63 -0.97 12.59
CA THR A 472 -61.12 -0.32 13.84
C THR A 472 -62.17 0.62 14.43
N GLY A 473 -62.96 1.32 13.61
CA GLY A 473 -64.09 2.14 14.07
C GLY A 473 -65.17 1.31 14.74
N PHE A 474 -65.48 0.11 14.27
CA PHE A 474 -66.41 -0.84 14.87
C PHE A 474 -65.88 -1.49 16.15
N GLY A 475 -64.57 -1.81 16.19
CA GLY A 475 -63.92 -2.43 17.36
C GLY A 475 -63.71 -1.48 18.53
N SER A 476 -63.58 -0.16 18.31
CA SER A 476 -63.42 0.83 19.38
C SER A 476 -64.74 1.35 19.97
N SER A 477 -65.86 0.95 19.39
CA SER A 477 -67.24 1.33 19.86
C SER A 477 -67.97 0.18 20.61
N LEU A 478 -67.33 -0.97 20.71
CA LEU A 478 -67.79 -2.10 21.56
C LEU A 478 -66.99 -2.11 22.86
#